data_e31cea709c0a413662ed3ae131f3f095
#
_entry.id   e31cea709c0a413662ed3ae131f3f095
#
_cell.length_a   1.000
_cell.length_b   1.000
_cell.length_c   1.000
_cell.angle_alpha   90.00
_cell.angle_beta   90.00
_cell.angle_gamma   90.00
#
_symmetry.space_group_name_H-M   'P 1'
#
loop_
_entity.id
_entity.type
_entity.pdbx_description
1 polymer ?
#
loop_
_entity_poly.entity_id
_entity_poly.type
_entity_poly.pdbx_seq_one_letter_code
_entity_poly.pdbx_strand_id
1 'polypeptide(L)'
;MQVAVVKYNAGNIFSVMNALRRLGVEPLLTDDADTLRQADRVVFPGQGEASTAMDYLRQHGLDQVILSLRQPVLGICIGQQLLCRHSEEGDTECLGVFNADVVKFRPTNHEDKVPCMGWNMIEPVVNPISKKVNPLLKGVADGGLHQAAGQGWVYFVHSYYVPICDDTIATANYILPYSAALAKDNFYATQFHPEKSGSAGEQIIKNFLEL
;
A
#
# COMPACT_ATOMS: atom_id res chain seq x y z
N MET A 1 2.32 20.49 -8.18
CA MET A 1 2.59 19.30 -7.35
C MET A 1 3.29 18.28 -8.20
N GLN A 2 4.48 17.88 -7.81
CA GLN A 2 5.28 16.84 -8.47
C GLN A 2 5.10 15.50 -7.75
N VAL A 3 4.66 14.46 -8.45
CA VAL A 3 4.53 13.11 -7.91
C VAL A 3 5.58 12.22 -8.55
N ALA A 4 6.47 11.64 -7.74
CA ALA A 4 7.44 10.66 -8.19
C ALA A 4 6.92 9.23 -7.94
N VAL A 5 7.17 8.34 -8.89
CA VAL A 5 6.93 6.90 -8.75
C VAL A 5 8.30 6.23 -8.74
N VAL A 6 8.59 5.47 -7.68
CA VAL A 6 9.87 4.79 -7.53
C VAL A 6 10.03 3.76 -8.64
N LYS A 7 11.08 3.91 -9.43
CA LYS A 7 11.46 2.97 -10.48
C LYS A 7 12.41 1.94 -9.90
N TYR A 8 11.96 0.72 -9.84
CA TYR A 8 12.76 -0.44 -9.46
C TYR A 8 12.24 -1.67 -10.22
N ASN A 9 12.78 -2.85 -9.94
CA ASN A 9 12.37 -4.08 -10.61
C ASN A 9 10.98 -4.56 -10.16
N ALA A 10 9.96 -3.70 -10.31
CA ALA A 10 8.56 -3.98 -9.98
C ALA A 10 7.68 -4.04 -11.22
N GLY A 11 6.73 -4.96 -11.21
CA GLY A 11 5.69 -5.03 -12.25
C GLY A 11 4.59 -3.99 -12.08
N ASN A 12 3.77 -3.81 -13.12
CA ASN A 12 2.51 -3.03 -13.13
C ASN A 12 2.61 -1.51 -12.79
N ILE A 13 3.77 -0.91 -12.93
CA ILE A 13 3.98 0.53 -12.70
C ILE A 13 3.04 1.39 -13.57
N PHE A 14 2.79 0.96 -14.81
CA PHE A 14 1.93 1.71 -15.74
C PHE A 14 0.49 1.90 -15.27
N SER A 15 -0.08 0.93 -14.54
CA SER A 15 -1.43 1.08 -13.99
C SER A 15 -1.49 2.18 -12.94
N VAL A 16 -0.47 2.28 -12.10
CA VAL A 16 -0.34 3.36 -11.10
C VAL A 16 -0.17 4.71 -11.79
N MET A 17 0.73 4.80 -12.77
CA MET A 17 0.93 6.03 -13.54
C MET A 17 -0.36 6.48 -14.24
N ASN A 18 -1.10 5.55 -14.84
CA ASN A 18 -2.37 5.87 -15.51
C ASN A 18 -3.45 6.31 -14.51
N ALA A 19 -3.48 5.74 -13.29
CA ALA A 19 -4.40 6.19 -12.25
C ALA A 19 -4.10 7.64 -11.82
N LEU A 20 -2.84 8.00 -11.66
CA LEU A 20 -2.42 9.38 -11.36
C LEU A 20 -2.77 10.34 -12.52
N ARG A 21 -2.57 9.94 -13.78
CA ARG A 21 -2.94 10.74 -14.95
C ARG A 21 -4.45 11.01 -15.04
N ARG A 22 -5.29 10.03 -14.71
CA ARG A 22 -6.75 10.23 -14.64
C ARG A 22 -7.15 11.29 -13.62
N LEU A 23 -6.36 11.48 -12.58
CA LEU A 23 -6.53 12.54 -11.57
C LEU A 23 -5.85 13.87 -11.94
N GLY A 24 -5.37 14.00 -13.19
CA GLY A 24 -4.75 15.23 -13.69
C GLY A 24 -3.30 15.43 -13.24
N VAL A 25 -2.64 14.39 -12.74
CA VAL A 25 -1.24 14.43 -12.31
C VAL A 25 -0.38 13.68 -13.30
N GLU A 26 0.66 14.32 -13.86
CA GLU A 26 1.68 13.62 -14.67
C GLU A 26 2.79 13.12 -13.73
N PRO A 27 2.88 11.82 -13.48
CA PRO A 27 3.86 11.26 -12.56
C PRO A 27 5.22 11.10 -13.24
N LEU A 28 6.28 11.28 -12.46
CA LEU A 28 7.65 11.05 -12.89
C LEU A 28 8.13 9.68 -12.38
N LEU A 29 8.39 8.76 -13.31
CA LEU A 29 9.01 7.46 -13.00
C LEU A 29 10.52 7.64 -12.88
N THR A 30 11.09 7.42 -11.68
CA THR A 30 12.52 7.69 -11.44
C THR A 30 13.13 6.80 -10.37
N ASP A 31 14.42 6.51 -10.50
CA ASP A 31 15.32 5.92 -9.51
C ASP A 31 16.36 6.94 -9.01
N ASP A 32 16.29 8.18 -9.49
CA ASP A 32 17.19 9.26 -9.07
C ASP A 32 16.83 9.75 -7.65
N ALA A 33 17.81 9.70 -6.75
CA ALA A 33 17.65 10.01 -5.34
C ALA A 33 17.21 11.45 -5.07
N ASP A 34 17.76 12.40 -5.82
CA ASP A 34 17.47 13.82 -5.60
C ASP A 34 16.09 14.17 -6.12
N THR A 35 15.68 13.61 -7.23
CA THR A 35 14.33 13.72 -7.78
C THR A 35 13.29 13.14 -6.80
N LEU A 36 13.55 11.97 -6.20
CA LEU A 36 12.68 11.38 -5.20
C LEU A 36 12.55 12.27 -3.96
N ARG A 37 13.64 12.85 -3.46
CA ARG A 37 13.63 13.73 -2.29
C ARG A 37 12.94 15.08 -2.55
N GLN A 38 12.96 15.58 -3.78
CA GLN A 38 12.37 16.86 -4.16
C GLN A 38 10.90 16.77 -4.55
N ALA A 39 10.37 15.58 -4.78
CA ALA A 39 8.97 15.37 -5.11
C ALA A 39 8.06 15.76 -3.94
N ASP A 40 6.87 16.31 -4.24
CA ASP A 40 5.86 16.60 -3.23
C ASP A 40 5.22 15.35 -2.64
N ARG A 41 5.14 14.27 -3.45
CA ARG A 41 4.60 12.95 -3.08
C ARG A 41 5.41 11.86 -3.75
N VAL A 42 5.56 10.73 -3.07
CA VAL A 42 6.24 9.56 -3.64
C VAL A 42 5.31 8.35 -3.58
N VAL A 43 5.16 7.67 -4.70
CA VAL A 43 4.47 6.38 -4.76
C VAL A 43 5.51 5.28 -4.87
N PHE A 44 5.45 4.32 -3.96
CA PHE A 44 6.28 3.14 -3.94
C PHE A 44 5.43 1.92 -4.35
N PRO A 45 5.26 1.70 -5.67
CA PRO A 45 4.39 0.67 -6.22
C PRO A 45 5.07 -0.69 -6.14
N GLY A 46 4.33 -1.77 -6.39
CA GLY A 46 5.02 -3.00 -6.71
C GLY A 46 4.15 -4.20 -6.97
N GLN A 47 4.67 -5.02 -7.83
CA GLN A 47 4.32 -6.43 -8.00
C GLN A 47 5.64 -7.18 -8.16
N GLY A 48 5.76 -8.32 -7.51
CA GLY A 48 6.96 -9.14 -7.55
C GLY A 48 7.18 -9.87 -6.24
N GLU A 49 8.38 -10.30 -6.01
CA GLU A 49 8.83 -11.02 -4.84
C GLU A 49 9.67 -10.11 -3.93
N ALA A 50 9.52 -10.26 -2.62
CA ALA A 50 10.15 -9.38 -1.63
C ALA A 50 11.68 -9.42 -1.69
N SER A 51 12.29 -10.61 -1.77
CA SER A 51 13.75 -10.76 -1.80
C SER A 51 14.37 -10.07 -3.01
N THR A 52 13.88 -10.34 -4.20
CA THR A 52 14.36 -9.74 -5.45
C THR A 52 14.19 -8.22 -5.45
N ALA A 53 13.08 -7.72 -4.90
CA ALA A 53 12.83 -6.30 -4.78
C ALA A 53 13.81 -5.63 -3.80
N MET A 54 14.01 -6.20 -2.61
CA MET A 54 14.94 -5.66 -1.61
C MET A 54 16.40 -5.70 -2.09
N ASP A 55 16.80 -6.76 -2.79
CA ASP A 55 18.13 -6.84 -3.37
C ASP A 55 18.38 -5.71 -4.37
N TYR A 56 17.40 -5.44 -5.25
CA TYR A 56 17.49 -4.33 -6.18
C TYR A 56 17.58 -2.98 -5.44
N LEU A 57 16.72 -2.74 -4.46
CA LEU A 57 16.72 -1.49 -3.69
C LEU A 57 18.07 -1.25 -3.02
N ARG A 58 18.64 -2.27 -2.37
CA ARG A 58 19.95 -2.19 -1.71
C ARG A 58 21.10 -1.95 -2.69
N GLN A 59 21.11 -2.68 -3.81
CA GLN A 59 22.15 -2.52 -4.85
C GLN A 59 22.20 -1.10 -5.42
N HIS A 60 21.05 -0.40 -5.46
CA HIS A 60 20.94 0.95 -6.00
C HIS A 60 20.84 2.03 -4.91
N GLY A 61 20.97 1.66 -3.64
CA GLY A 61 20.87 2.60 -2.51
C GLY A 61 19.48 3.22 -2.33
N LEU A 62 18.46 2.69 -3.00
CA LEU A 62 17.08 3.19 -2.95
C LEU A 62 16.42 2.91 -1.60
N ASP A 63 16.83 1.87 -0.89
CA ASP A 63 16.43 1.58 0.49
C ASP A 63 16.67 2.77 1.41
N GLN A 64 17.89 3.32 1.39
CA GLN A 64 18.28 4.50 2.19
C GLN A 64 17.56 5.77 1.71
N VAL A 65 17.36 5.91 0.40
CA VAL A 65 16.61 7.03 -0.17
C VAL A 65 15.18 7.01 0.35
N ILE A 66 14.47 5.89 0.25
CA ILE A 66 13.08 5.74 0.70
C ILE A 66 12.96 6.06 2.19
N LEU A 67 13.84 5.53 3.03
CA LEU A 67 13.85 5.79 4.46
C LEU A 67 14.15 7.26 4.81
N SER A 68 14.82 7.99 3.94
CA SER A 68 15.15 9.41 4.15
C SER A 68 14.04 10.38 3.75
N LEU A 69 12.99 9.91 3.06
CA LEU A 69 11.90 10.76 2.58
C LEU A 69 11.11 11.38 3.73
N ARG A 70 10.69 12.63 3.56
CA ARG A 70 9.93 13.40 4.57
C ARG A 70 8.52 13.75 4.09
N GLN A 71 8.31 13.83 2.80
CA GLN A 71 7.01 14.00 2.17
C GLN A 71 6.19 12.70 2.25
N PRO A 72 4.87 12.77 2.05
CA PRO A 72 4.03 11.56 2.05
C PRO A 72 4.48 10.51 1.02
N VAL A 73 4.57 9.26 1.48
CA VAL A 73 4.94 8.09 0.69
C VAL A 73 3.77 7.10 0.71
N LEU A 74 3.35 6.59 -0.45
CA LEU A 74 2.32 5.56 -0.56
C LEU A 74 2.93 4.25 -1.08
N GLY A 75 3.05 3.24 -0.21
CA GLY A 75 3.37 1.86 -0.57
C GLY A 75 2.13 1.12 -1.10
N ILE A 76 2.24 0.44 -2.24
CA ILE A 76 1.12 -0.32 -2.83
C ILE A 76 1.50 -1.79 -2.96
N CYS A 77 0.69 -2.69 -2.41
CA CYS A 77 0.84 -4.15 -2.46
C CYS A 77 2.19 -4.61 -1.91
N ILE A 78 3.14 -5.06 -2.74
CA ILE A 78 4.49 -5.39 -2.26
C ILE A 78 5.17 -4.16 -1.63
N GLY A 79 4.87 -2.94 -2.08
CA GLY A 79 5.38 -1.72 -1.46
C GLY A 79 4.96 -1.58 0.01
N GLN A 80 3.74 -2.02 0.40
CA GLN A 80 3.38 -2.12 1.81
C GLN A 80 4.24 -3.14 2.54
N GLN A 81 4.44 -4.30 1.95
CA GLN A 81 5.20 -5.39 2.56
C GLN A 81 6.68 -5.04 2.74
N LEU A 82 7.28 -4.38 1.75
CA LEU A 82 8.67 -3.91 1.81
C LEU A 82 8.89 -2.79 2.85
N LEU A 83 7.86 -2.03 3.20
CA LEU A 83 7.91 -1.05 4.29
C LEU A 83 7.83 -1.70 5.68
N CYS A 84 7.45 -2.97 5.80
CA CYS A 84 7.49 -3.72 7.05
C CYS A 84 8.91 -4.09 7.47
N ARG A 85 9.06 -4.75 8.61
CA ARG A 85 10.36 -5.15 9.15
C ARG A 85 10.95 -6.36 8.40
N HIS A 86 10.15 -7.40 8.21
CA HIS A 86 10.55 -8.67 7.64
C HIS A 86 9.41 -9.29 6.82
N SER A 87 9.75 -10.11 5.84
CA SER A 87 8.80 -10.90 5.06
C SER A 87 9.19 -12.37 5.03
N GLU A 88 8.22 -13.26 5.29
CA GLU A 88 8.41 -14.71 5.06
C GLU A 88 8.67 -15.02 3.57
N GLU A 89 8.35 -14.11 2.64
CA GLU A 89 8.67 -14.28 1.24
C GLU A 89 10.17 -14.13 1.01
N GLY A 90 10.82 -15.28 0.77
CA GLY A 90 12.27 -15.35 0.62
C GLY A 90 13.06 -15.05 1.89
N ASP A 91 12.44 -15.14 3.08
CA ASP A 91 13.07 -14.84 4.38
C ASP A 91 13.82 -13.49 4.35
N THR A 92 13.09 -12.43 4.00
CA THR A 92 13.65 -11.14 3.58
C THR A 92 13.55 -10.10 4.67
N GLU A 93 14.69 -9.55 5.11
CA GLU A 93 14.73 -8.30 5.87
C GLU A 93 14.30 -7.14 4.98
N CYS A 94 13.31 -6.35 5.42
CA CYS A 94 12.71 -5.26 4.67
C CYS A 94 13.14 -3.88 5.23
N LEU A 95 12.37 -2.82 4.93
CA LEU A 95 12.76 -1.44 5.28
C LEU A 95 12.52 -1.05 6.74
N GLY A 96 11.64 -1.77 7.46
CA GLY A 96 11.43 -1.58 8.91
C GLY A 96 10.71 -0.29 9.31
N VAL A 97 9.99 0.36 8.42
CA VAL A 97 9.14 1.51 8.74
C VAL A 97 8.01 1.09 9.67
N PHE A 98 7.26 0.05 9.30
CA PHE A 98 6.25 -0.58 10.13
C PHE A 98 6.86 -1.72 10.93
N ASN A 99 6.64 -1.71 12.26
CA ASN A 99 7.12 -2.79 13.14
C ASN A 99 6.22 -4.02 13.07
N ALA A 100 6.15 -4.63 11.91
CA ALA A 100 5.34 -5.81 11.64
C ALA A 100 6.07 -6.75 10.68
N ASP A 101 5.79 -8.05 10.79
CA ASP A 101 6.29 -9.06 9.86
C ASP A 101 5.20 -9.45 8.87
N VAL A 102 5.59 -9.63 7.63
CA VAL A 102 4.74 -10.12 6.55
C VAL A 102 4.74 -11.63 6.58
N VAL A 103 3.57 -12.26 6.66
CA VAL A 103 3.44 -13.71 6.78
C VAL A 103 2.59 -14.30 5.65
N LYS A 104 2.83 -15.56 5.32
CA LYS A 104 2.11 -16.25 4.24
C LYS A 104 0.74 -16.71 4.71
N PHE A 105 -0.29 -16.56 3.87
CA PHE A 105 -1.57 -17.23 4.10
C PHE A 105 -1.39 -18.76 4.12
N ARG A 106 -1.93 -19.39 5.17
CA ARG A 106 -1.92 -20.85 5.34
C ARG A 106 -3.36 -21.32 5.47
N PRO A 107 -4.04 -21.59 4.33
CA PRO A 107 -5.42 -22.05 4.36
C PRO A 107 -5.53 -23.41 5.05
N THR A 108 -6.56 -23.54 5.87
CA THR A 108 -6.93 -24.82 6.51
C THR A 108 -8.07 -25.50 5.76
N ASN A 109 -8.82 -24.76 4.95
CA ASN A 109 -9.93 -25.26 4.15
C ASN A 109 -9.51 -25.38 2.69
N HIS A 110 -9.96 -26.43 2.01
CA HIS A 110 -9.67 -26.65 0.58
C HIS A 110 -10.24 -25.54 -0.34
N GLU A 111 -11.27 -24.85 0.10
CA GLU A 111 -11.92 -23.77 -0.66
C GLU A 111 -11.12 -22.47 -0.66
N ASP A 112 -10.31 -22.24 0.35
CA ASP A 112 -9.48 -21.06 0.47
C ASP A 112 -8.31 -21.13 -0.53
N LYS A 113 -8.24 -20.19 -1.45
CA LYS A 113 -7.20 -20.14 -2.48
C LYS A 113 -6.10 -19.15 -2.12
N VAL A 114 -4.85 -19.54 -2.34
CA VAL A 114 -3.70 -18.64 -2.25
C VAL A 114 -3.05 -18.60 -3.65
N PRO A 115 -2.89 -17.41 -4.25
CA PRO A 115 -3.11 -16.08 -3.70
C PRO A 115 -4.60 -15.71 -3.46
N CYS A 116 -4.85 -14.86 -2.45
CA CYS A 116 -6.09 -14.10 -2.34
C CYS A 116 -6.20 -13.20 -3.57
N MET A 117 -7.19 -13.43 -4.43
CA MET A 117 -7.37 -12.67 -5.67
C MET A 117 -8.83 -12.29 -5.86
N GLY A 118 -9.08 -11.00 -6.02
CA GLY A 118 -10.43 -10.49 -6.28
C GLY A 118 -10.78 -9.26 -5.45
N TRP A 119 -12.06 -8.92 -5.52
CA TRP A 119 -12.64 -7.82 -4.78
C TRP A 119 -12.97 -8.26 -3.36
N ASN A 120 -12.62 -7.41 -2.40
CA ASN A 120 -12.96 -7.60 -1.00
C ASN A 120 -13.19 -6.24 -0.33
N MET A 121 -13.94 -6.26 0.75
CA MET A 121 -14.29 -5.06 1.49
C MET A 121 -13.22 -4.73 2.54
N ILE A 122 -12.91 -3.45 2.69
CA ILE A 122 -12.06 -2.95 3.77
C ILE A 122 -12.91 -2.27 4.84
N GLU A 123 -12.47 -2.40 6.09
CA GLU A 123 -13.06 -1.76 7.27
C GLU A 123 -12.03 -0.78 7.85
N PRO A 124 -12.26 0.55 7.74
CA PRO A 124 -11.39 1.53 8.36
C PRO A 124 -11.34 1.41 9.87
N VAL A 125 -10.16 1.52 10.43
CA VAL A 125 -9.95 1.59 11.88
C VAL A 125 -10.15 3.02 12.34
N VAL A 126 -11.10 3.22 13.26
CA VAL A 126 -11.35 4.52 13.87
C VAL A 126 -10.38 4.74 15.03
N ASN A 127 -9.61 5.83 14.97
CA ASN A 127 -8.71 6.17 16.05
C ASN A 127 -9.50 6.37 17.36
N PRO A 128 -9.16 5.66 18.45
CA PRO A 128 -9.96 5.66 19.68
C PRO A 128 -9.98 7.02 20.40
N ILE A 129 -8.99 7.86 20.17
CA ILE A 129 -8.85 9.18 20.80
C ILE A 129 -9.55 10.26 19.95
N SER A 130 -9.14 10.41 18.68
CA SER A 130 -9.68 11.44 17.78
C SER A 130 -11.07 11.13 17.26
N LYS A 131 -11.53 9.88 17.35
CA LYS A 131 -12.79 9.37 16.77
C LYS A 131 -12.88 9.59 15.26
N LYS A 132 -11.76 9.65 14.58
CA LYS A 132 -11.68 9.87 13.13
C LYS A 132 -10.98 8.69 12.44
N VAL A 133 -11.35 8.46 11.19
CA VAL A 133 -10.59 7.58 10.30
C VAL A 133 -9.34 8.29 9.79
N ASN A 134 -8.35 7.52 9.35
CA ASN A 134 -7.15 8.08 8.76
C ASN A 134 -7.52 8.90 7.49
N PRO A 135 -6.90 10.09 7.26
CA PRO A 135 -7.17 10.92 6.10
C PRO A 135 -7.09 10.19 4.76
N LEU A 136 -6.18 9.22 4.61
CA LEU A 136 -6.07 8.37 3.41
C LEU A 136 -7.39 7.68 3.05
N LEU A 137 -8.20 7.31 4.04
CA LEU A 137 -9.43 6.52 3.86
C LEU A 137 -10.71 7.36 3.94
N LYS A 138 -10.59 8.67 4.00
CA LYS A 138 -11.74 9.59 4.07
C LYS A 138 -12.66 9.41 2.85
N GLY A 139 -13.96 9.19 3.09
CA GLY A 139 -14.96 9.02 2.05
C GLY A 139 -14.93 7.68 1.33
N VAL A 140 -14.08 6.72 1.76
CA VAL A 140 -13.96 5.40 1.12
C VAL A 140 -14.88 4.37 1.75
N ALA A 141 -15.01 4.39 3.08
CA ALA A 141 -15.90 3.50 3.83
C ALA A 141 -16.30 4.22 5.13
N ASP A 142 -17.25 5.12 5.06
CA ASP A 142 -17.66 5.96 6.19
C ASP A 142 -18.55 5.24 7.22
N GLY A 143 -18.44 3.91 7.36
CA GLY A 143 -19.04 3.12 8.47
C GLY A 143 -20.55 3.31 8.71
N GLY A 144 -21.28 3.98 7.80
CA GLY A 144 -22.70 4.27 7.93
C GLY A 144 -23.57 3.18 7.29
N LEU A 145 -24.78 3.01 7.85
CA LEU A 145 -25.81 2.06 7.40
C LEU A 145 -26.29 2.23 5.94
N HIS A 146 -25.73 3.20 5.21
CA HIS A 146 -26.06 3.51 3.83
C HIS A 146 -24.79 3.57 2.95
N GLN A 147 -24.02 2.48 2.91
CA GLN A 147 -22.96 2.34 1.92
C GLN A 147 -23.61 2.27 0.51
N ALA A 148 -23.36 3.27 -0.31
CA ALA A 148 -23.68 3.17 -1.74
C ALA A 148 -22.93 1.95 -2.29
N ALA A 149 -23.57 1.21 -3.21
CA ALA A 149 -22.98 0.01 -3.81
C ALA A 149 -21.58 0.33 -4.36
N GLY A 150 -20.56 -0.36 -3.85
CA GLY A 150 -19.16 -0.19 -4.26
C GLY A 150 -18.25 0.57 -3.29
N GLN A 151 -18.78 1.22 -2.24
CA GLN A 151 -17.95 1.86 -1.22
C GLN A 151 -17.24 0.81 -0.35
N GLY A 152 -15.93 0.96 -0.18
CA GLY A 152 -15.10 0.05 0.61
C GLY A 152 -14.64 -1.22 -0.11
N TRP A 153 -15.15 -1.50 -1.30
CA TRP A 153 -14.68 -2.63 -2.12
C TRP A 153 -13.42 -2.24 -2.88
N VAL A 154 -12.37 -3.06 -2.70
CA VAL A 154 -11.06 -2.86 -3.33
C VAL A 154 -10.52 -4.18 -3.88
N TYR A 155 -9.57 -4.09 -4.82
CA TYR A 155 -9.03 -5.26 -5.50
C TYR A 155 -7.71 -5.72 -4.87
N PHE A 156 -7.67 -7.00 -4.49
CA PHE A 156 -6.52 -7.68 -3.91
C PHE A 156 -5.92 -8.72 -4.86
N VAL A 157 -4.62 -8.90 -4.80
CA VAL A 157 -3.89 -10.05 -5.35
C VAL A 157 -2.60 -10.25 -4.55
N HIS A 158 -2.63 -11.14 -3.53
CA HIS A 158 -1.46 -11.37 -2.68
C HIS A 158 -1.52 -12.75 -1.99
N SER A 159 -0.34 -13.33 -1.74
CA SER A 159 -0.15 -14.58 -1.00
C SER A 159 0.32 -14.36 0.43
N TYR A 160 0.85 -13.16 0.70
CA TYR A 160 1.38 -12.75 2.00
C TYR A 160 0.59 -11.54 2.49
N TYR A 161 0.50 -11.38 3.80
CA TYR A 161 -0.26 -10.32 4.46
C TYR A 161 0.46 -9.80 5.70
N VAL A 162 0.10 -8.62 6.15
CA VAL A 162 0.55 -8.04 7.42
C VAL A 162 -0.52 -8.32 8.48
N PRO A 163 -0.20 -9.01 9.59
CA PRO A 163 -1.11 -9.13 10.73
C PRO A 163 -1.56 -7.77 11.25
N ILE A 164 -2.70 -7.72 11.96
CA ILE A 164 -3.14 -6.47 12.60
C ILE A 164 -2.09 -6.01 13.60
N CYS A 165 -1.68 -4.75 13.51
CA CYS A 165 -0.67 -4.11 14.34
C CYS A 165 -1.08 -2.67 14.71
N ASP A 166 -0.25 -1.98 15.50
CA ASP A 166 -0.53 -0.61 15.96
C ASP A 166 -0.66 0.42 14.82
N ASP A 167 0.03 0.17 13.70
CA ASP A 167 0.02 1.04 12.53
C ASP A 167 -1.18 0.76 11.58
N THR A 168 -2.07 -0.21 11.91
CA THR A 168 -3.20 -0.59 11.06
C THR A 168 -4.25 0.51 11.00
N ILE A 169 -4.59 0.98 9.79
CA ILE A 169 -5.62 1.99 9.54
C ILE A 169 -6.85 1.44 8.82
N ALA A 170 -6.75 0.26 8.20
CA ALA A 170 -7.88 -0.51 7.71
C ALA A 170 -7.60 -2.00 7.79
N THR A 171 -8.66 -2.78 8.03
CA THR A 171 -8.61 -4.24 8.01
C THR A 171 -9.38 -4.80 6.82
N ALA A 172 -9.06 -6.02 6.44
CA ALA A 172 -9.87 -6.88 5.57
C ALA A 172 -9.86 -8.29 6.14
N ASN A 173 -10.77 -9.12 5.68
CA ASN A 173 -10.88 -10.51 6.13
C ASN A 173 -10.78 -11.46 4.94
N TYR A 174 -9.78 -12.34 4.96
CA TYR A 174 -9.64 -13.47 4.06
C TYR A 174 -8.90 -14.57 4.81
N ILE A 175 -9.51 -15.74 5.00
CA ILE A 175 -9.00 -16.79 5.88
C ILE A 175 -8.95 -16.31 7.35
N LEU A 176 -8.39 -15.14 7.58
CA LEU A 176 -8.28 -14.45 8.86
C LEU A 176 -8.30 -12.92 8.66
N PRO A 177 -8.55 -12.13 9.71
CA PRO A 177 -8.42 -10.68 9.65
C PRO A 177 -6.95 -10.25 9.50
N TYR A 178 -6.69 -9.23 8.66
CA TYR A 178 -5.36 -8.70 8.42
C TYR A 178 -5.36 -7.19 8.13
N SER A 179 -4.20 -6.56 8.14
CA SER A 179 -4.01 -5.15 7.82
C SER A 179 -4.13 -4.91 6.32
N ALA A 180 -5.25 -4.34 5.89
CA ALA A 180 -5.47 -3.93 4.51
C ALA A 180 -4.75 -2.63 4.17
N ALA A 181 -4.55 -1.74 5.16
CA ALA A 181 -3.78 -0.52 5.03
C ALA A 181 -3.07 -0.15 6.33
N LEU A 182 -1.92 0.48 6.21
CA LEU A 182 -1.05 0.92 7.29
C LEU A 182 -0.75 2.41 7.16
N ALA A 183 -0.49 3.09 8.30
CA ALA A 183 0.05 4.44 8.30
C ALA A 183 0.90 4.69 9.55
N LYS A 184 2.08 5.31 9.33
CA LYS A 184 2.98 5.76 10.37
C LYS A 184 3.80 6.93 9.84
N ASP A 185 3.84 8.02 10.61
CA ASP A 185 4.54 9.26 10.25
C ASP A 185 4.08 9.76 8.85
N ASN A 186 5.00 9.86 7.90
CA ASN A 186 4.73 10.24 6.52
C ASN A 186 4.51 9.03 5.57
N PHE A 187 4.55 7.81 6.09
CA PHE A 187 4.35 6.59 5.29
C PHE A 187 2.93 6.09 5.41
N TYR A 188 2.33 5.84 4.26
CA TYR A 188 1.02 5.23 4.06
C TYR A 188 1.18 4.00 3.18
N ALA A 189 0.37 2.98 3.39
CA ALA A 189 0.47 1.79 2.57
C ALA A 189 -0.85 1.05 2.44
N THR A 190 -1.06 0.37 1.31
CA THR A 190 -2.22 -0.46 1.02
C THR A 190 -1.80 -1.83 0.52
N GLN A 191 -2.40 -2.92 1.05
CA GLN A 191 -2.20 -4.27 0.52
C GLN A 191 -2.95 -4.48 -0.79
N PHE A 192 -4.08 -3.80 -0.96
CA PHE A 192 -4.83 -3.79 -2.21
C PHE A 192 -4.22 -2.82 -3.22
N HIS A 193 -4.72 -2.92 -4.45
CA HIS A 193 -4.31 -2.08 -5.57
C HIS A 193 -5.32 -0.94 -5.77
N PRO A 194 -5.11 0.26 -5.22
CA PRO A 194 -6.04 1.37 -5.42
C PRO A 194 -6.19 1.74 -6.89
N GLU A 195 -5.13 1.61 -7.70
CA GLU A 195 -5.16 1.86 -9.15
C GLU A 195 -6.08 0.89 -9.93
N LYS A 196 -6.53 -0.21 -9.29
CA LYS A 196 -7.45 -1.21 -9.84
C LYS A 196 -8.79 -1.27 -9.10
N SER A 197 -9.01 -0.40 -8.13
CA SER A 197 -10.14 -0.48 -7.18
C SER A 197 -11.28 0.50 -7.51
N GLY A 198 -11.44 0.87 -8.77
CA GLY A 198 -12.55 1.72 -9.21
C GLY A 198 -12.62 3.05 -8.45
N SER A 199 -13.83 3.50 -8.11
CA SER A 199 -14.05 4.78 -7.43
C SER A 199 -13.47 4.83 -6.01
N ALA A 200 -13.50 3.71 -5.28
CA ALA A 200 -12.89 3.65 -3.95
C ALA A 200 -11.38 3.85 -4.01
N GLY A 201 -10.72 3.19 -4.97
CA GLY A 201 -9.29 3.34 -5.17
C GLY A 201 -8.90 4.74 -5.69
N GLU A 202 -9.70 5.31 -6.57
CA GLU A 202 -9.52 6.68 -7.06
C GLU A 202 -9.61 7.70 -5.92
N GLN A 203 -10.59 7.53 -5.01
CA GLN A 203 -10.71 8.37 -3.83
C GLN A 203 -9.50 8.25 -2.90
N ILE A 204 -8.95 7.04 -2.70
CA ILE A 204 -7.74 6.82 -1.90
C ILE A 204 -6.53 7.54 -2.51
N ILE A 205 -6.33 7.40 -3.82
CA ILE A 205 -5.23 8.10 -4.51
C ILE A 205 -5.42 9.61 -4.40
N LYS A 206 -6.65 10.12 -4.58
CA LYS A 206 -6.96 11.55 -4.42
C LYS A 206 -6.66 12.02 -3.00
N ASN A 207 -7.10 11.28 -1.97
CA ASN A 207 -6.80 11.61 -0.58
C ASN A 207 -5.27 11.66 -0.33
N PHE A 208 -4.52 10.70 -0.88
CA PHE A 208 -3.06 10.71 -0.78
C PHE A 208 -2.41 11.95 -1.42
N LEU A 209 -2.93 12.39 -2.55
CA LEU A 209 -2.45 13.61 -3.21
C LEU A 209 -2.75 14.88 -2.39
N GLU A 210 -3.79 14.86 -1.57
CA GLU A 210 -4.23 15.98 -0.72
C GLU A 210 -3.58 15.99 0.69
N LEU A 211 -2.81 14.92 1.09
CA LEU A 211 -2.06 14.90 2.34
C LEU A 211 -0.93 15.94 2.31
#